data_d60749b2348a1019c230e1e5bb63bc40
#
_entry.id   d60749b2348a1019c230e1e5bb63bc40
#
_cell.length_a   1.000
_cell.length_b   1.000
_cell.length_c   1.000
_cell.angle_alpha   90.00
_cell.angle_beta   90.00
_cell.angle_gamma   90.00
#
_symmetry.space_group_name_H-M   'P 1'
#
loop_
_entity.id
_entity.type
_entity.pdbx_description
1 polymer ?
#
loop_
_entity_poly.entity_id
_entity_poly.type
_entity_poly.pdbx_seq_one_letter_code
_entity_poly.pdbx_strand_id
1 'polypeptide(L)'
;MSNSNTVPVYAATGRATDSEEVEFSAEQVGFGVCVILHDAQVHASAIAHVLMPDSNSNTTFARKNPYGFSDTAFPALMETFRGISRNYAGDEAWTEAKKRLKIYLIGASEITSTQASSTEPTIELNIGKLVANRLRDLIKTAGLTAPVEALGGTSIRDVSIRNGTGKVLIEEAGQPEKNL
;
A
#
# COMPACT_ATOMS: atom_id res chain seq x y z
N MET A 1 -3.93 20.96 -20.16
CA MET A 1 -4.21 19.53 -19.82
C MET A 1 -2.86 18.91 -19.48
N SER A 2 -2.54 18.72 -18.21
CA SER A 2 -1.29 18.03 -17.83
C SER A 2 -1.50 16.55 -18.11
N ASN A 3 -0.74 16.01 -19.06
CA ASN A 3 -0.65 14.56 -19.21
C ASN A 3 0.02 13.99 -17.97
N SER A 4 -0.76 13.53 -17.00
CA SER A 4 -0.22 12.76 -15.89
C SER A 4 0.36 11.46 -16.46
N ASN A 5 1.61 11.18 -16.14
CA ASN A 5 2.24 9.93 -16.52
C ASN A 5 1.79 8.85 -15.52
N THR A 6 0.74 8.10 -15.88
CA THR A 6 0.21 7.04 -15.01
C THR A 6 1.09 5.80 -15.07
N VAL A 7 1.59 5.38 -13.93
CA VAL A 7 2.46 4.20 -13.75
C VAL A 7 1.68 3.12 -13.00
N PRO A 8 1.44 1.95 -13.62
CA PRO A 8 0.69 0.88 -12.96
C PRO A 8 1.51 0.20 -11.86
N VAL A 9 0.81 -0.20 -10.80
CA VAL A 9 1.34 -0.95 -9.66
C VAL A 9 0.57 -2.27 -9.56
N TYR A 10 1.22 -3.33 -9.94
CA TYR A 10 0.63 -4.67 -9.94
C TYR A 10 0.71 -5.32 -8.56
N ALA A 11 -0.06 -6.38 -8.35
CA ALA A 11 0.00 -7.21 -7.15
C ALA A 11 1.42 -7.71 -6.86
N ALA A 12 1.84 -7.67 -5.60
CA ALA A 12 3.18 -8.01 -5.14
C ALA A 12 4.31 -7.14 -5.76
N THR A 13 4.00 -5.91 -6.18
CA THR A 13 5.01 -4.94 -6.66
C THR A 13 4.95 -3.63 -5.87
N GLY A 14 6.03 -2.86 -5.96
CA GLY A 14 6.13 -1.52 -5.38
C GLY A 14 6.84 -0.55 -6.33
N ARG A 15 6.53 0.73 -6.19
CA ARG A 15 7.09 1.85 -6.96
C ARG A 15 7.30 3.05 -6.06
N ALA A 16 8.25 3.90 -6.42
CA ALA A 16 8.46 5.18 -5.76
C ALA A 16 8.92 6.24 -6.78
N THR A 17 8.61 7.52 -6.51
CA THR A 17 8.99 8.65 -7.35
C THR A 17 9.06 9.94 -6.53
N ASP A 18 9.89 10.89 -6.96
CA ASP A 18 9.89 12.29 -6.56
C ASP A 18 9.52 13.24 -7.73
N SER A 19 9.02 12.68 -8.83
CA SER A 19 8.50 13.46 -9.97
C SER A 19 7.03 13.81 -9.77
N GLU A 20 6.70 15.11 -9.73
CA GLU A 20 5.35 15.63 -9.54
C GLU A 20 4.33 15.21 -10.62
N GLU A 21 4.83 14.90 -11.83
CA GLU A 21 3.99 14.53 -12.98
C GLU A 21 3.52 13.08 -12.94
N VAL A 22 4.06 12.26 -12.02
CA VAL A 22 3.72 10.85 -11.92
C VAL A 22 2.46 10.65 -11.10
N GLU A 23 1.60 9.80 -11.62
CA GLU A 23 0.46 9.20 -10.90
C GLU A 23 0.64 7.69 -10.85
N PHE A 24 0.64 7.11 -9.65
CA PHE A 24 0.60 5.67 -9.50
C PHE A 24 -0.85 5.19 -9.47
N SER A 25 -1.11 4.04 -10.11
CA SER A 25 -2.42 3.38 -10.10
C SER A 25 -2.26 1.89 -9.77
N ALA A 26 -2.92 1.45 -8.71
CA ALA A 26 -3.06 0.05 -8.34
C ALA A 26 -4.51 -0.37 -8.59
N GLU A 27 -4.71 -1.24 -9.57
CA GLU A 27 -6.02 -1.75 -9.94
C GLU A 27 -6.34 -3.04 -9.18
N GLN A 28 -7.63 -3.31 -9.00
CA GLN A 28 -8.17 -4.53 -8.42
C GLN A 28 -7.62 -4.87 -7.03
N VAL A 29 -7.49 -3.87 -6.18
CA VAL A 29 -7.12 -4.05 -4.77
C VAL A 29 -8.30 -4.68 -4.02
N GLY A 30 -8.26 -5.99 -3.86
CA GLY A 30 -9.27 -6.80 -3.19
C GLY A 30 -8.83 -7.21 -1.78
N PHE A 31 -8.55 -8.48 -1.57
CA PHE A 31 -8.12 -9.01 -0.27
C PHE A 31 -6.71 -8.56 0.17
N GLY A 32 -5.87 -8.09 -0.75
CA GLY A 32 -4.60 -7.44 -0.43
C GLY A 32 -4.77 -6.04 0.15
N VAL A 33 -3.65 -5.39 0.45
CA VAL A 33 -3.59 -4.01 0.95
C VAL A 33 -2.64 -3.19 0.10
N CYS A 34 -3.13 -2.09 -0.42
CA CYS A 34 -2.31 -1.06 -1.02
C CYS A 34 -1.75 -0.17 0.10
N VAL A 35 -0.41 -0.08 0.18
CA VAL A 35 0.32 0.79 1.11
C VAL A 35 0.85 1.97 0.32
N ILE A 36 0.56 3.19 0.77
CA ILE A 36 1.07 4.41 0.18
C ILE A 36 1.84 5.20 1.24
N LEU A 37 3.02 5.69 0.85
CA LEU A 37 3.80 6.68 1.59
C LEU A 37 3.82 7.97 0.77
N HIS A 38 3.60 9.11 1.41
CA HIS A 38 3.68 10.43 0.74
C HIS A 38 4.34 11.47 1.63
N ASP A 39 5.28 12.21 1.07
CA ASP A 39 5.89 13.40 1.67
C ASP A 39 5.56 14.62 0.81
N ALA A 40 4.60 15.42 1.28
CA ALA A 40 4.14 16.60 0.57
C ALA A 40 5.20 17.71 0.45
N GLN A 41 6.20 17.74 1.34
CA GLN A 41 7.23 18.79 1.33
C GLN A 41 8.19 18.65 0.15
N VAL A 42 8.42 17.43 -0.32
CA VAL A 42 9.36 17.13 -1.40
C VAL A 42 8.68 16.45 -2.59
N HIS A 43 7.34 16.41 -2.59
CA HIS A 43 6.52 15.76 -3.62
C HIS A 43 7.01 14.35 -3.95
N ALA A 44 7.24 13.55 -2.90
CA ALA A 44 7.67 12.17 -3.06
C ALA A 44 6.58 11.21 -2.63
N SER A 45 6.37 10.16 -3.41
CA SER A 45 5.43 9.08 -3.10
C SER A 45 6.03 7.72 -3.36
N ALA A 46 5.57 6.75 -2.56
CA ALA A 46 5.77 5.34 -2.84
C ALA A 46 4.48 4.56 -2.60
N ILE A 47 4.29 3.50 -3.35
CA ILE A 47 3.12 2.65 -3.31
C ILE A 47 3.53 1.19 -3.45
N ALA A 48 2.87 0.29 -2.73
CA ALA A 48 3.01 -1.15 -2.89
C ALA A 48 1.66 -1.84 -2.74
N HIS A 49 1.41 -2.88 -3.54
CA HIS A 49 0.24 -3.76 -3.41
C HIS A 49 0.66 -5.07 -2.75
N VAL A 50 0.39 -5.19 -1.45
CA VAL A 50 0.82 -6.28 -0.57
C VAL A 50 -0.30 -7.32 -0.45
N LEU A 51 0.03 -8.59 -0.58
CA LEU A 51 -0.95 -9.68 -0.65
C LEU A 51 -1.03 -10.54 0.61
N MET A 52 0.09 -10.75 1.30
CA MET A 52 0.22 -11.71 2.39
C MET A 52 0.83 -11.08 3.64
N PRO A 53 0.49 -11.57 4.84
CA PRO A 53 0.97 -10.96 6.08
C PRO A 53 2.43 -11.26 6.38
N ASP A 54 2.92 -12.48 6.09
CA ASP A 54 4.23 -12.95 6.55
C ASP A 54 4.94 -13.81 5.50
N SER A 55 6.23 -13.54 5.27
CA SER A 55 7.07 -14.22 4.28
C SER A 55 7.43 -15.65 4.66
N ASN A 56 7.31 -16.03 5.94
CA ASN A 56 7.58 -17.38 6.41
C ASN A 56 6.63 -18.41 5.81
N SER A 57 5.44 -17.99 5.38
CA SER A 57 4.47 -18.86 4.70
C SER A 57 4.95 -19.35 3.33
N ASN A 58 5.80 -18.58 2.63
CA ASN A 58 6.38 -18.93 1.33
C ASN A 58 7.69 -18.17 1.06
N THR A 59 8.78 -18.65 1.62
CA THR A 59 10.10 -18.00 1.53
C THR A 59 10.65 -17.93 0.10
N THR A 60 10.31 -18.89 -0.75
CA THR A 60 10.75 -18.91 -2.16
C THR A 60 10.07 -17.82 -2.96
N PHE A 61 8.77 -17.63 -2.77
CA PHE A 61 8.03 -16.54 -3.41
C PHE A 61 8.48 -15.18 -2.87
N ALA A 62 8.70 -15.05 -1.56
CA ALA A 62 9.14 -13.82 -0.93
C ALA A 62 10.49 -13.30 -1.47
N ARG A 63 11.45 -14.19 -1.72
CA ARG A 63 12.75 -13.81 -2.31
C ARG A 63 12.62 -13.21 -3.71
N LYS A 64 11.65 -13.67 -4.50
CA LYS A 64 11.41 -13.20 -5.87
C LYS A 64 10.50 -11.97 -5.91
N ASN A 65 9.65 -11.82 -4.90
CA ASN A 65 8.62 -10.79 -4.83
C ASN A 65 8.66 -10.11 -3.46
N PRO A 66 9.62 -9.22 -3.19
CA PRO A 66 9.79 -8.60 -1.86
C PRO A 66 8.55 -7.81 -1.42
N TYR A 67 7.75 -7.32 -2.36
CA TYR A 67 6.51 -6.60 -2.07
C TYR A 67 5.28 -7.50 -1.87
N GLY A 68 5.43 -8.82 -1.96
CA GLY A 68 4.32 -9.76 -1.80
C GLY A 68 3.84 -9.94 -0.36
N PHE A 69 4.70 -9.70 0.63
CA PHE A 69 4.43 -9.94 2.04
C PHE A 69 4.69 -8.69 2.88
N SER A 70 3.88 -8.44 3.91
CA SER A 70 3.96 -7.23 4.72
C SER A 70 5.32 -7.02 5.37
N ASP A 71 5.89 -8.09 5.93
CA ASP A 71 7.18 -8.08 6.65
C ASP A 71 8.40 -7.81 5.75
N THR A 72 8.29 -8.06 4.45
CA THR A 72 9.33 -7.73 3.46
C THR A 72 8.99 -6.49 2.66
N ALA A 73 7.71 -6.27 2.32
CA ALA A 73 7.24 -5.18 1.49
C ALA A 73 7.42 -3.81 2.16
N PHE A 74 7.04 -3.69 3.43
CA PHE A 74 7.11 -2.40 4.12
C PHE A 74 8.55 -1.91 4.29
N PRO A 75 9.51 -2.72 4.77
CA PRO A 75 10.92 -2.31 4.79
C PRO A 75 11.48 -1.97 3.41
N ALA A 76 11.19 -2.79 2.39
CA ALA A 76 11.62 -2.54 1.02
C ALA A 76 11.05 -1.23 0.46
N LEU A 77 9.78 -0.93 0.75
CA LEU A 77 9.13 0.31 0.35
C LEU A 77 9.77 1.53 1.01
N MET A 78 10.08 1.44 2.31
CA MET A 78 10.76 2.49 3.06
C MET A 78 12.18 2.75 2.54
N GLU A 79 12.92 1.69 2.21
CA GLU A 79 14.25 1.79 1.62
C GLU A 79 14.20 2.42 0.23
N THR A 80 13.30 1.93 -0.64
CA THR A 80 13.09 2.49 -1.97
C THR A 80 12.70 3.97 -1.88
N PHE A 81 11.77 4.32 -1.00
CA PHE A 81 11.33 5.69 -0.77
C PHE A 81 12.47 6.60 -0.31
N ARG A 82 13.29 6.14 0.63
CA ARG A 82 14.49 6.87 1.07
C ARG A 82 15.47 7.12 -0.07
N GLY A 83 15.60 6.17 -0.99
CA GLY A 83 16.56 6.21 -2.10
C GLY A 83 16.20 7.15 -3.25
N ILE A 84 14.92 7.56 -3.38
CA ILE A 84 14.48 8.35 -4.55
C ILE A 84 14.88 9.84 -4.47
N SER A 85 15.06 10.39 -3.28
CA SER A 85 15.34 11.82 -3.13
C SER A 85 16.61 12.11 -2.33
N ARG A 86 17.43 13.03 -2.85
CA ARG A 86 18.61 13.56 -2.14
C ARG A 86 18.22 14.27 -0.83
N ASN A 87 16.96 14.72 -0.70
CA ASN A 87 16.44 15.34 0.51
C ASN A 87 16.39 14.39 1.71
N TYR A 88 16.54 13.08 1.48
CA TYR A 88 16.59 12.05 2.53
C TYR A 88 18.02 11.55 2.81
N ALA A 89 19.03 12.22 2.25
CA ALA A 89 20.43 11.85 2.46
C ALA A 89 20.86 12.13 3.91
N GLY A 90 21.41 11.09 4.55
CA GLY A 90 21.80 11.13 5.96
C GLY A 90 20.66 10.78 6.94
N ASP A 91 21.07 10.35 8.12
CA ASP A 91 20.11 9.80 9.11
C ASP A 91 19.26 10.87 9.77
N GLU A 92 19.79 12.08 9.94
CA GLU A 92 19.04 13.21 10.50
C GLU A 92 17.91 13.65 9.56
N ALA A 93 18.24 13.91 8.28
CA ALA A 93 17.25 14.28 7.27
C ALA A 93 16.17 13.22 7.10
N TRP A 94 16.55 11.95 7.13
CA TRP A 94 15.61 10.83 7.08
C TRP A 94 14.72 10.75 8.33
N THR A 95 15.28 11.00 9.51
CA THR A 95 14.51 11.03 10.77
C THR A 95 13.47 12.14 10.76
N GLU A 96 13.82 13.33 10.29
CA GLU A 96 12.84 14.42 10.12
C GLU A 96 11.80 14.12 9.04
N ALA A 97 12.19 13.51 7.93
CA ALA A 97 11.25 13.09 6.89
C ALA A 97 10.20 12.12 7.44
N LYS A 98 10.59 11.12 8.22
CA LYS A 98 9.68 10.14 8.82
C LYS A 98 8.57 10.78 9.66
N LYS A 99 8.81 11.90 10.32
CA LYS A 99 7.82 12.57 11.18
C LYS A 99 6.65 13.19 10.40
N ARG A 100 6.85 13.52 9.11
CA ARG A 100 5.85 14.17 8.26
C ARG A 100 5.23 13.27 7.20
N LEU A 101 5.70 12.01 7.09
CA LEU A 101 5.14 11.05 6.15
C LEU A 101 3.65 10.83 6.43
N LYS A 102 2.83 11.00 5.40
CA LYS A 102 1.48 10.47 5.37
C LYS A 102 1.50 9.05 4.87
N ILE A 103 0.78 8.18 5.56
CA ILE A 103 0.70 6.76 5.23
C ILE A 103 -0.76 6.41 5.02
N TYR A 104 -1.04 5.63 3.98
CA TYR A 104 -2.39 5.15 3.68
C TYR A 104 -2.38 3.63 3.57
N LEU A 105 -3.41 2.99 4.12
CA LEU A 105 -3.71 1.57 3.98
C LEU A 105 -5.09 1.41 3.36
N ILE A 106 -5.17 0.82 2.17
CA ILE A 106 -6.42 0.73 1.40
C ILE A 106 -6.58 -0.70 0.90
N GLY A 107 -7.76 -1.28 1.06
CA GLY A 107 -8.06 -2.65 0.63
C GLY A 107 -8.59 -3.54 1.74
N ALA A 108 -8.03 -4.74 1.89
CA ALA A 108 -8.47 -5.74 2.87
C ALA A 108 -9.95 -6.10 2.73
N SER A 109 -10.49 -6.14 1.51
CA SER A 109 -11.88 -6.49 1.25
C SER A 109 -12.16 -7.95 1.64
N GLU A 110 -13.29 -8.20 2.24
CA GLU A 110 -13.79 -9.53 2.55
C GLU A 110 -14.46 -10.13 1.31
N ILE A 111 -13.69 -10.90 0.54
CA ILE A 111 -14.25 -11.61 -0.61
C ILE A 111 -14.75 -12.96 -0.10
N THR A 112 -16.03 -13.03 0.18
CA THR A 112 -16.69 -14.32 0.48
C THR A 112 -16.80 -15.12 -0.81
N SER A 113 -16.05 -16.22 -0.92
CA SER A 113 -16.36 -17.21 -1.93
C SER A 113 -17.65 -17.92 -1.55
N THR A 114 -18.74 -17.61 -2.24
CA THR A 114 -19.98 -18.39 -2.16
C THR A 114 -19.78 -19.74 -2.84
N GLN A 115 -19.02 -20.64 -2.23
CA GLN A 115 -19.15 -22.08 -2.48
C GLN A 115 -20.11 -22.64 -1.44
N ALA A 116 -21.38 -22.51 -1.76
CA ALA A 116 -22.45 -23.20 -1.07
C ALA A 116 -22.35 -24.70 -1.36
N SER A 117 -21.63 -25.47 -0.55
CA SER A 117 -21.90 -26.91 -0.34
C SER A 117 -20.90 -27.58 0.62
N SER A 118 -20.63 -27.06 1.80
CA SER A 118 -20.04 -27.89 2.84
C SER A 118 -20.66 -27.59 4.19
N THR A 119 -21.12 -28.63 4.86
CA THR A 119 -21.65 -28.64 6.23
C THR A 119 -20.55 -28.48 7.29
N GLU A 120 -19.33 -28.13 6.91
CA GLU A 120 -18.21 -27.90 7.83
C GLU A 120 -18.07 -26.41 8.17
N PRO A 121 -17.72 -26.05 9.42
CA PRO A 121 -17.49 -24.67 9.81
C PRO A 121 -16.33 -24.11 8.99
N THR A 122 -16.62 -23.22 8.06
CA THR A 122 -15.62 -22.51 7.25
C THR A 122 -14.86 -21.57 8.18
N ILE A 123 -13.58 -21.82 8.43
CA ILE A 123 -12.72 -20.83 9.06
C ILE A 123 -12.52 -19.75 8.01
N GLU A 124 -13.25 -18.65 8.12
CA GLU A 124 -13.03 -17.47 7.29
C GLU A 124 -11.68 -16.83 7.66
N LEU A 125 -10.65 -17.22 6.93
CA LEU A 125 -9.34 -16.61 7.06
C LEU A 125 -9.35 -15.28 6.30
N ASN A 126 -9.62 -14.19 6.99
CA ASN A 126 -9.56 -12.85 6.40
C ASN A 126 -8.08 -12.41 6.24
N ILE A 127 -7.48 -12.82 5.12
CA ILE A 127 -6.07 -12.53 4.80
C ILE A 127 -5.83 -11.02 4.77
N GLY A 128 -6.74 -10.23 4.19
CA GLY A 128 -6.60 -8.78 4.12
C GLY A 128 -6.50 -8.12 5.50
N LYS A 129 -7.30 -8.60 6.46
CA LYS A 129 -7.22 -8.12 7.85
C LYS A 129 -5.88 -8.47 8.49
N LEU A 130 -5.34 -9.66 8.23
CA LEU A 130 -4.01 -10.06 8.73
C LEU A 130 -2.91 -9.20 8.12
N VAL A 131 -2.97 -8.94 6.81
CA VAL A 131 -2.05 -8.02 6.10
C VAL A 131 -2.10 -6.63 6.72
N ALA A 132 -3.29 -6.06 6.89
CA ALA A 132 -3.47 -4.74 7.47
C ALA A 132 -2.94 -4.65 8.90
N ASN A 133 -3.22 -5.64 9.75
CA ASN A 133 -2.71 -5.70 11.12
C ASN A 133 -1.18 -5.74 11.14
N ARG A 134 -0.59 -6.59 10.30
CA ARG A 134 0.88 -6.68 10.21
C ARG A 134 1.52 -5.37 9.78
N LEU A 135 0.92 -4.69 8.80
CA LEU A 135 1.38 -3.37 8.35
C LEU A 135 1.27 -2.32 9.45
N ARG A 136 0.19 -2.27 10.23
CA ARG A 136 0.04 -1.37 11.38
C ARG A 136 1.15 -1.58 12.40
N ASP A 137 1.47 -2.83 12.73
CA ASP A 137 2.53 -3.17 13.66
C ASP A 137 3.90 -2.71 13.16
N LEU A 138 4.18 -2.89 11.88
CA LEU A 138 5.43 -2.45 11.25
C LEU A 138 5.54 -0.92 11.22
N ILE A 139 4.47 -0.21 10.86
CA ILE A 139 4.39 1.25 10.87
C ILE A 139 4.67 1.79 12.28
N LYS A 140 4.01 1.23 13.28
CA LYS A 140 4.20 1.59 14.69
C LYS A 140 5.64 1.31 15.15
N THR A 141 6.19 0.15 14.82
CA THR A 141 7.56 -0.25 15.19
C THR A 141 8.60 0.66 14.54
N ALA A 142 8.34 1.15 13.32
CA ALA A 142 9.19 2.12 12.63
C ALA A 142 9.11 3.54 13.22
N GLY A 143 8.25 3.77 14.22
CA GLY A 143 8.07 5.09 14.84
C GLY A 143 7.36 6.11 13.94
N LEU A 144 6.53 5.62 13.01
CA LEU A 144 5.79 6.46 12.07
C LEU A 144 4.40 6.83 12.61
N THR A 145 3.80 7.86 12.01
CA THR A 145 2.43 8.28 12.34
C THR A 145 1.43 7.20 11.96
N ALA A 146 0.30 7.17 12.67
CA ALA A 146 -0.78 6.25 12.36
C ALA A 146 -1.29 6.47 10.91
N PRO A 147 -1.57 5.39 10.15
CA PRO A 147 -2.03 5.52 8.78
C PRO A 147 -3.47 6.03 8.69
N VAL A 148 -3.77 6.69 7.56
CA VAL A 148 -5.15 6.91 7.11
C VAL A 148 -5.63 5.61 6.48
N GLU A 149 -6.82 5.12 6.86
CA GLU A 149 -7.28 3.80 6.48
C GLU A 149 -8.60 3.83 5.71
N ALA A 150 -8.65 3.02 4.65
CA ALA A 150 -9.87 2.65 3.94
C ALA A 150 -9.86 1.13 3.71
N LEU A 151 -10.13 0.40 4.80
CA LEU A 151 -10.00 -1.05 4.88
C LEU A 151 -11.37 -1.74 5.03
N GLY A 152 -11.43 -3.01 4.64
CA GLY A 152 -12.63 -3.84 4.78
C GLY A 152 -13.64 -3.61 3.66
N GLY A 153 -14.90 -4.00 3.90
CA GLY A 153 -15.96 -4.02 2.89
C GLY A 153 -15.85 -5.23 1.96
N THR A 154 -16.71 -5.28 0.96
CA THR A 154 -16.83 -6.42 0.02
C THR A 154 -16.46 -6.05 -1.41
N SER A 155 -16.08 -4.79 -1.65
CA SER A 155 -15.78 -4.26 -2.98
C SER A 155 -14.29 -4.35 -3.31
N ILE A 156 -14.00 -4.63 -4.57
CA ILE A 156 -12.67 -4.43 -5.17
C ILE A 156 -12.52 -2.94 -5.47
N ARG A 157 -11.33 -2.39 -5.25
CA ARG A 157 -11.01 -0.98 -5.40
C ARG A 157 -9.91 -0.76 -6.41
N ASP A 158 -10.01 0.33 -7.13
CA ASP A 158 -8.89 0.91 -7.83
C ASP A 158 -8.38 2.10 -7.01
N VAL A 159 -7.07 2.17 -6.83
CA VAL A 159 -6.42 3.13 -5.94
C VAL A 159 -5.37 3.89 -6.71
N SER A 160 -5.44 5.22 -6.70
CA SER A 160 -4.38 6.04 -7.30
C SER A 160 -3.84 7.09 -6.34
N ILE A 161 -2.60 7.49 -6.56
CA ILE A 161 -1.99 8.66 -5.92
C ILE A 161 -1.30 9.53 -6.97
N ARG A 162 -1.68 10.81 -7.01
CA ARG A 162 -1.01 11.82 -7.82
C ARG A 162 0.10 12.46 -6.98
N ASN A 163 1.36 12.21 -7.37
CA ASN A 163 2.51 12.59 -6.55
C ASN A 163 2.61 14.10 -6.29
N GLY A 164 2.44 14.95 -7.30
CA GLY A 164 2.56 16.41 -7.14
C GLY A 164 1.55 17.06 -6.18
N THR A 165 0.40 16.40 -5.95
CA THR A 165 -0.64 16.92 -5.05
C THR A 165 -0.81 16.09 -3.78
N GLY A 166 -0.28 14.87 -3.74
CA GLY A 166 -0.53 13.90 -2.69
C GLY A 166 -1.99 13.41 -2.62
N LYS A 167 -2.79 13.70 -3.65
CA LYS A 167 -4.20 13.32 -3.71
C LYS A 167 -4.31 11.82 -3.91
N VAL A 168 -4.95 11.13 -2.98
CA VAL A 168 -5.26 9.70 -3.06
C VAL A 168 -6.71 9.53 -3.41
N LEU A 169 -6.97 8.80 -4.49
CA LEU A 169 -8.30 8.47 -4.99
C LEU A 169 -8.58 6.99 -4.82
N ILE A 170 -9.83 6.69 -4.46
CA ILE A 170 -10.36 5.32 -4.39
C ILE A 170 -11.61 5.27 -5.26
N GLU A 171 -11.63 4.35 -6.19
CA GLU A 171 -12.78 4.02 -7.03
C GLU A 171 -13.29 2.63 -6.67
N GLU A 172 -14.59 2.52 -6.42
CA GLU A 172 -15.29 1.26 -6.19
C GLU A 172 -16.46 1.16 -7.17
N ALA A 173 -16.69 -0.02 -7.73
CA ALA A 173 -17.79 -0.21 -8.68
C ALA A 173 -19.15 0.21 -8.08
N GLY A 174 -19.83 1.13 -8.75
CA GLY A 174 -21.16 1.63 -8.33
C GLY A 174 -21.14 2.61 -7.15
N GLN A 175 -20.00 3.07 -6.70
CA GLN A 175 -19.84 4.08 -5.66
C GLN A 175 -19.23 5.37 -6.24
N PRO A 176 -19.52 6.55 -5.65
CA PRO A 176 -18.82 7.76 -6.01
C PRO A 176 -17.34 7.68 -5.63
N GLU A 177 -16.50 8.30 -6.44
CA GLU A 177 -15.06 8.46 -6.18
C GLU A 177 -14.83 9.06 -4.78
N LYS A 178 -13.92 8.45 -4.01
CA LYS A 178 -13.55 8.90 -2.68
C LYS A 178 -12.13 9.47 -2.68
N ASN A 179 -11.99 10.66 -2.12
CA ASN A 179 -10.69 11.28 -1.84
C ASN A 179 -10.31 11.04 -0.37
N LEU A 180 -9.01 10.73 -0.11
CA LEU A 180 -8.43 10.61 1.22
C LEU A 180 -7.43 11.72 1.52
#